data_9881c67317ed79bc54b3f82282f8be51
#
_entry.id   9881c67317ed79bc54b3f82282f8be51
#
_cell.length_a   1.000
_cell.length_b   1.000
_cell.length_c   1.000
_cell.angle_alpha   90.00
_cell.angle_beta   90.00
_cell.angle_gamma   90.00
#
_symmetry.space_group_name_H-M   'P 1'
#
loop_
_entity.id
_entity.type
_entity.pdbx_description
1 polymer ?
#
loop_
_entity_poly.entity_id
_entity_poly.type
_entity_poly.pdbx_seq_one_letter_code
_entity_poly.pdbx_strand_id
1 'polypeptide(L)'
;MVTSPECDDSLKAFMQLCAEHDLLTEPEGLEKGDLYDGLSDPSTLLRFLKARQFNADGALKQFQEASQFRREKHTVRLYDIVEIADFEQARQFYPHWTGRRDKSGLPICMFDLSFLNKKNLACWEQTRHTAVWSDSESHANLPPKPDMLQLASVYHDSFARMVFPLCSMMTDRPNPSVAITSSIYLVDASDLGLKQGWSLRYFAQSISWLLSTCYPETIQRVFVCSAPSYFSTIWKYLKSWVDTNTAEKIVVLSSTEVLPALEEYIDNANIPTTFGGRFPFKHGMLPELDDSIWQHFSWSLPSRSLPPGPIKWTEDVYGRKIALAVGGEAGSKRTEKIAFLDTIKE
;
A
#
# COMPACT_ATOMS: atom_id res chain seq x y z
N MET A 1 4.04 17.93 11.18
CA MET A 1 4.99 18.12 12.31
C MET A 1 6.36 18.24 11.68
N VAL A 2 7.02 19.37 11.86
CA VAL A 2 8.47 19.44 11.65
C VAL A 2 9.03 18.36 12.57
N THR A 3 9.87 17.46 12.04
CA THR A 3 10.52 16.45 12.86
C THR A 3 11.27 17.20 13.97
N SER A 4 11.07 16.82 15.22
CA SER A 4 11.85 17.44 16.29
C SER A 4 13.33 17.08 16.09
N PRO A 5 14.30 17.91 16.50
CA PRO A 5 15.71 17.56 16.42
C PRO A 5 16.02 16.17 17.01
N GLU A 6 15.32 15.78 18.06
CA GLU A 6 15.42 14.45 18.68
C GLU A 6 14.96 13.31 17.76
N CYS A 7 13.96 13.56 16.89
CA CYS A 7 13.48 12.58 15.92
C CYS A 7 14.53 12.35 14.81
N ASP A 8 15.16 13.43 14.34
CA ASP A 8 16.19 13.36 13.31
C ASP A 8 17.46 12.66 13.83
N ASP A 9 17.85 12.90 15.08
CA ASP A 9 19.00 12.24 15.70
C ASP A 9 18.72 10.74 15.95
N SER A 10 17.49 10.38 16.39
CA SER A 10 17.07 8.99 16.53
C SER A 10 17.05 8.25 15.20
N LEU A 11 16.60 8.91 14.12
CA LEU A 11 16.60 8.31 12.78
C LEU A 11 18.05 8.09 12.28
N LYS A 12 18.94 9.06 12.45
CA LYS A 12 20.36 8.92 12.06
C LYS A 12 21.01 7.76 12.81
N ALA A 13 20.80 7.67 14.14
CA ALA A 13 21.33 6.59 14.95
C ALA A 13 20.79 5.22 14.47
N PHE A 14 19.51 5.14 14.15
CA PHE A 14 18.91 3.90 13.62
C PHE A 14 19.45 3.55 12.23
N MET A 15 19.61 4.53 11.34
CA MET A 15 20.24 4.30 10.02
C MET A 15 21.68 3.79 10.15
N GLN A 16 22.47 4.35 11.07
CA GLN A 16 23.81 3.84 11.33
C GLN A 16 23.78 2.39 11.80
N LEU A 17 22.89 2.05 12.74
CA LEU A 17 22.72 0.70 13.24
C LEU A 17 22.30 -0.27 12.13
N CYS A 18 21.39 0.14 11.23
CA CYS A 18 21.02 -0.66 10.06
C CYS A 18 22.22 -0.87 9.11
N ALA A 19 23.06 0.14 8.91
CA ALA A 19 24.26 0.02 8.07
C ALA A 19 25.30 -0.96 8.68
N GLU A 20 25.49 -0.93 10.00
CA GLU A 20 26.37 -1.86 10.73
C GLU A 20 25.93 -3.32 10.60
N HIS A 21 24.64 -3.54 10.31
CA HIS A 21 24.04 -4.88 10.08
C HIS A 21 23.81 -5.21 8.59
N ASP A 22 24.40 -4.49 7.65
CA ASP A 22 24.27 -4.66 6.21
C ASP A 22 22.82 -4.60 5.67
N LEU A 23 21.91 -3.92 6.39
CA LEU A 23 20.50 -3.83 6.02
C LEU A 23 20.18 -2.70 5.03
N LEU A 24 21.15 -1.81 4.76
CA LEU A 24 21.02 -0.72 3.79
C LEU A 24 21.74 -1.00 2.48
N THR A 25 22.25 -2.21 2.30
CA THR A 25 22.79 -2.67 1.00
C THR A 25 21.65 -2.78 -0.01
N GLU A 26 22.01 -2.69 -1.29
CA GLU A 26 21.03 -2.82 -2.38
C GLU A 26 20.23 -4.12 -2.24
N PRO A 27 18.89 -4.03 -2.10
CA PRO A 27 18.04 -5.22 -2.00
C PRO A 27 18.14 -6.09 -3.26
N GLU A 28 18.26 -7.38 -3.07
CA GLU A 28 18.23 -8.34 -4.19
C GLU A 28 16.93 -8.20 -5.00
N GLY A 29 17.05 -8.14 -6.32
CA GLY A 29 15.92 -8.06 -7.24
C GLY A 29 15.58 -6.65 -7.73
N LEU A 30 16.28 -5.61 -7.27
CA LEU A 30 16.17 -4.29 -7.87
C LEU A 30 16.77 -4.27 -9.27
N GLU A 31 16.19 -3.46 -10.15
CA GLU A 31 16.69 -3.17 -11.48
C GLU A 31 17.43 -1.84 -11.51
N LYS A 32 18.30 -1.68 -12.50
CA LYS A 32 19.06 -0.44 -12.67
C LYS A 32 18.13 0.78 -12.78
N GLY A 33 18.32 1.75 -11.92
CA GLY A 33 17.51 2.96 -11.83
C GLY A 33 16.33 2.86 -10.87
N ASP A 34 16.07 1.71 -10.27
CA ASP A 34 15.04 1.59 -9.23
C ASP A 34 15.39 2.45 -8.02
N LEU A 35 14.35 3.06 -7.43
CA LEU A 35 14.48 3.81 -6.18
C LEU A 35 14.30 2.86 -4.98
N TYR A 36 14.89 3.26 -3.86
CA TYR A 36 14.78 2.52 -2.59
C TYR A 36 13.50 2.84 -1.80
N ASP A 37 12.58 3.61 -2.41
CA ASP A 37 11.29 3.95 -1.79
C ASP A 37 10.54 2.68 -1.32
N GLY A 38 10.12 2.69 -0.07
CA GLY A 38 9.43 1.57 0.56
C GLY A 38 10.31 0.39 0.98
N LEU A 39 11.61 0.43 0.69
CA LEU A 39 12.57 -0.63 1.01
C LEU A 39 13.50 -0.22 2.16
N SER A 40 14.38 0.75 1.92
CA SER A 40 15.37 1.22 2.90
C SER A 40 15.55 2.75 2.91
N ASP A 41 14.63 3.47 2.29
CA ASP A 41 14.62 4.94 2.32
C ASP A 41 14.35 5.49 3.73
N PRO A 42 14.77 6.74 4.03
CA PRO A 42 14.63 7.32 5.36
C PRO A 42 13.18 7.34 5.88
N SER A 43 12.18 7.52 5.00
CA SER A 43 10.76 7.55 5.40
C SER A 43 10.27 6.16 5.81
N THR A 44 10.74 5.12 5.15
CA THR A 44 10.50 3.72 5.51
C THR A 44 11.13 3.39 6.86
N LEU A 45 12.41 3.71 7.05
CA LEU A 45 13.11 3.47 8.33
C LEU A 45 12.43 4.21 9.48
N LEU A 46 11.97 5.44 9.25
CA LEU A 46 11.23 6.22 10.25
C LEU A 46 9.91 5.52 10.66
N ARG A 47 9.22 4.81 9.75
CA ARG A 47 8.03 4.03 10.10
C ARG A 47 8.35 2.89 11.06
N PHE A 48 9.43 2.15 10.84
CA PHE A 48 9.89 1.10 11.75
C PHE A 48 10.27 1.67 13.13
N LEU A 49 10.97 2.78 13.13
CA LEU A 49 11.37 3.46 14.37
C LEU A 49 10.15 3.93 15.17
N LYS A 50 9.15 4.55 14.51
CA LYS A 50 7.89 4.97 15.14
C LYS A 50 7.10 3.79 15.69
N ALA A 51 7.04 2.68 14.97
CA ALA A 51 6.34 1.46 15.40
C ALA A 51 6.90 0.86 16.70
N ARG A 52 8.14 1.19 17.03
CA ARG A 52 8.83 0.79 18.27
C ARG A 52 9.05 1.95 19.23
N GLN A 53 8.25 3.03 19.12
CA GLN A 53 8.31 4.20 20.01
C GLN A 53 9.73 4.77 20.13
N PHE A 54 10.43 4.85 19.01
CA PHE A 54 11.82 5.32 18.88
C PHE A 54 12.86 4.45 19.62
N ASN A 55 12.53 3.20 19.95
CA ASN A 55 13.50 2.23 20.43
C ASN A 55 14.25 1.62 19.22
N ALA A 56 15.51 1.99 19.05
CA ALA A 56 16.33 1.60 17.90
C ALA A 56 16.57 0.09 17.82
N ASP A 57 16.84 -0.59 18.95
CA ASP A 57 17.05 -2.05 18.97
C ASP A 57 15.78 -2.82 18.60
N GLY A 58 14.64 -2.36 19.11
CA GLY A 58 13.34 -2.93 18.75
C GLY A 58 13.00 -2.72 17.27
N ALA A 59 13.32 -1.53 16.73
CA ALA A 59 13.16 -1.22 15.32
C ALA A 59 14.10 -2.05 14.42
N LEU A 60 15.35 -2.23 14.85
CA LEU A 60 16.32 -3.06 14.16
C LEU A 60 15.83 -4.51 14.01
N LYS A 61 15.39 -5.11 15.11
CA LYS A 61 14.83 -6.47 15.09
C LYS A 61 13.69 -6.61 14.10
N GLN A 62 12.75 -5.67 14.13
CA GLN A 62 11.59 -5.68 13.23
C GLN A 62 12.02 -5.48 11.77
N PHE A 63 12.95 -4.56 11.50
CA PHE A 63 13.43 -4.32 10.15
C PHE A 63 14.24 -5.50 9.60
N GLN A 64 15.01 -6.20 10.45
CA GLN A 64 15.68 -7.47 10.10
C GLN A 64 14.68 -8.55 9.69
N GLU A 65 13.60 -8.73 10.48
CA GLU A 65 12.52 -9.68 10.18
C GLU A 65 11.83 -9.36 8.84
N ALA A 66 11.49 -8.09 8.61
CA ALA A 66 10.90 -7.64 7.35
C ALA A 66 11.85 -7.84 6.15
N SER A 67 13.14 -7.53 6.32
CA SER A 67 14.15 -7.70 5.28
C SER A 67 14.40 -9.19 4.97
N GLN A 68 14.41 -10.05 5.98
CA GLN A 68 14.51 -11.49 5.82
C GLN A 68 13.28 -12.03 5.05
N PHE A 69 12.07 -11.65 5.44
CA PHE A 69 10.85 -12.04 4.74
C PHE A 69 10.91 -11.65 3.26
N ARG A 70 11.31 -10.40 2.94
CA ARG A 70 11.45 -9.93 1.56
C ARG A 70 12.42 -10.77 0.75
N ARG A 71 13.57 -11.14 1.32
CA ARG A 71 14.55 -12.02 0.66
C ARG A 71 13.99 -13.41 0.44
N GLU A 72 13.46 -14.06 1.48
CA GLU A 72 12.93 -15.41 1.41
C GLU A 72 11.74 -15.55 0.44
N LYS A 73 10.93 -14.51 0.35
CA LYS A 73 9.76 -14.46 -0.54
C LYS A 73 10.04 -13.81 -1.89
N HIS A 74 11.27 -13.33 -2.13
CA HIS A 74 11.70 -12.66 -3.36
C HIS A 74 10.75 -11.52 -3.79
N THR A 75 10.16 -10.78 -2.84
CA THR A 75 9.07 -9.85 -3.12
C THR A 75 9.49 -8.69 -3.98
N VAL A 76 10.74 -8.21 -3.87
CA VAL A 76 11.28 -7.13 -4.68
C VAL A 76 11.34 -7.54 -6.16
N ARG A 77 11.87 -8.73 -6.45
CA ARG A 77 11.92 -9.27 -7.81
C ARG A 77 10.53 -9.59 -8.34
N LEU A 78 9.69 -10.22 -7.51
CA LEU A 78 8.33 -10.58 -7.89
C LEU A 78 7.49 -9.36 -8.28
N TYR A 79 7.75 -8.19 -7.71
CA TYR A 79 7.07 -6.95 -8.05
C TYR A 79 7.14 -6.62 -9.55
N ASP A 80 8.28 -6.89 -10.19
CA ASP A 80 8.52 -6.56 -11.59
C ASP A 80 8.00 -7.60 -12.58
N ILE A 81 7.62 -8.79 -12.10
CA ILE A 81 7.30 -9.93 -12.97
C ILE A 81 6.01 -10.65 -12.59
N VAL A 82 5.31 -10.22 -11.52
CA VAL A 82 4.00 -10.79 -11.17
C VAL A 82 3.03 -10.61 -12.34
N GLU A 83 2.25 -11.66 -12.64
CA GLU A 83 1.19 -11.52 -13.64
C GLU A 83 0.23 -10.40 -13.23
N ILE A 84 -0.05 -9.49 -14.17
CA ILE A 84 -0.93 -8.34 -13.94
C ILE A 84 -2.31 -8.78 -13.47
N ALA A 85 -2.81 -9.88 -14.04
CA ALA A 85 -4.10 -10.45 -13.64
C ALA A 85 -4.09 -10.92 -12.18
N ASP A 86 -3.00 -11.52 -11.71
CA ASP A 86 -2.87 -11.96 -10.31
C ASP A 86 -2.75 -10.79 -9.35
N PHE A 87 -2.00 -9.75 -9.73
CA PHE A 87 -1.92 -8.51 -8.96
C PHE A 87 -3.30 -7.84 -8.82
N GLU A 88 -4.06 -7.74 -9.91
CA GLU A 88 -5.38 -7.12 -9.91
C GLU A 88 -6.42 -7.96 -9.12
N GLN A 89 -6.30 -9.28 -9.16
CA GLN A 89 -7.13 -10.14 -8.31
C GLN A 89 -6.75 -9.97 -6.83
N ALA A 90 -5.44 -9.98 -6.51
CA ALA A 90 -4.97 -9.75 -5.14
C ALA A 90 -5.45 -8.41 -4.60
N ARG A 91 -5.37 -7.35 -5.40
CA ARG A 91 -5.80 -6.00 -5.04
C ARG A 91 -7.23 -5.95 -4.50
N GLN A 92 -8.13 -6.77 -5.01
CA GLN A 92 -9.53 -6.80 -4.58
C GLN A 92 -9.74 -7.38 -3.18
N PHE A 93 -8.74 -8.05 -2.59
CA PHE A 93 -8.81 -8.57 -1.22
C PHE A 93 -8.28 -7.58 -0.17
N TYR A 94 -7.83 -6.40 -0.59
CA TYR A 94 -7.25 -5.38 0.28
C TYR A 94 -7.86 -4.00 0.02
N PRO A 95 -7.82 -3.09 1.01
CA PRO A 95 -8.15 -1.69 0.77
C PRO A 95 -7.26 -1.11 -0.34
N HIS A 96 -7.85 -0.69 -1.45
CA HIS A 96 -7.10 -0.21 -2.60
C HIS A 96 -7.32 1.29 -2.85
N TRP A 97 -6.24 1.95 -3.27
CA TRP A 97 -6.24 3.38 -3.52
C TRP A 97 -7.25 3.76 -4.59
N THR A 98 -7.99 4.84 -4.33
CA THR A 98 -9.02 5.36 -5.24
C THR A 98 -8.46 6.31 -6.29
N GLY A 99 -7.20 6.76 -6.16
CA GLY A 99 -6.60 7.82 -6.96
C GLY A 99 -6.78 9.20 -6.33
N ARG A 100 -7.51 9.30 -5.20
CA ARG A 100 -7.82 10.53 -4.49
C ARG A 100 -7.04 10.65 -3.19
N ARG A 101 -6.97 11.87 -2.65
CA ARG A 101 -6.33 12.22 -1.39
C ARG A 101 -7.30 12.93 -0.47
N ASP A 102 -7.06 12.82 0.83
CA ASP A 102 -7.75 13.61 1.84
C ASP A 102 -7.23 15.05 1.91
N LYS A 103 -7.80 15.88 2.78
CA LYS A 103 -7.40 17.28 2.99
C LYS A 103 -5.96 17.45 3.50
N SER A 104 -5.36 16.38 4.03
CA SER A 104 -3.96 16.35 4.48
C SER A 104 -2.99 15.82 3.42
N GLY A 105 -3.50 15.39 2.27
CA GLY A 105 -2.73 14.79 1.19
C GLY A 105 -2.53 13.28 1.31
N LEU A 106 -3.17 12.61 2.29
CA LEU A 106 -3.09 11.16 2.47
C LEU A 106 -3.93 10.44 1.40
N PRO A 107 -3.43 9.33 0.82
CA PRO A 107 -4.21 8.54 -0.11
C PRO A 107 -5.47 7.95 0.54
N ILE A 108 -6.60 8.04 -0.17
CA ILE A 108 -7.89 7.46 0.22
C ILE A 108 -8.00 6.07 -0.38
N CYS A 109 -8.14 5.06 0.47
CA CYS A 109 -8.35 3.68 0.05
C CYS A 109 -9.77 3.23 0.34
N MET A 110 -10.36 2.46 -0.56
CA MET A 110 -11.69 1.87 -0.39
C MET A 110 -11.62 0.35 -0.35
N PHE A 111 -12.47 -0.25 0.45
CA PHE A 111 -12.63 -1.70 0.54
C PHE A 111 -14.08 -2.07 0.83
N ASP A 112 -14.61 -3.01 0.07
CA ASP A 112 -15.90 -3.65 0.37
C ASP A 112 -15.66 -4.95 1.13
N LEU A 113 -16.04 -4.96 2.41
CA LEU A 113 -15.81 -6.10 3.30
C LEU A 113 -16.60 -7.34 2.89
N SER A 114 -17.70 -7.19 2.16
CA SER A 114 -18.49 -8.31 1.65
C SER A 114 -17.75 -9.14 0.60
N PHE A 115 -16.82 -8.50 -0.12
CA PHE A 115 -15.98 -9.19 -1.11
C PHE A 115 -15.04 -10.22 -0.47
N LEU A 116 -14.61 -9.97 0.77
CA LEU A 116 -13.73 -10.86 1.51
C LEU A 116 -14.52 -12.05 2.09
N ASN A 117 -14.69 -13.10 1.31
CA ASN A 117 -15.42 -14.31 1.69
C ASN A 117 -14.71 -15.57 1.19
N LYS A 118 -15.09 -16.73 1.74
CA LYS A 118 -14.47 -18.03 1.40
C LYS A 118 -14.55 -18.37 -0.09
N LYS A 119 -15.65 -18.05 -0.76
CA LYS A 119 -15.85 -18.35 -2.17
C LYS A 119 -14.86 -17.58 -3.03
N ASN A 120 -14.75 -16.27 -2.80
CA ASN A 120 -13.84 -15.41 -3.55
C ASN A 120 -12.37 -15.80 -3.28
N LEU A 121 -12.01 -16.10 -2.02
CA LEU A 121 -10.66 -16.58 -1.69
C LEU A 121 -10.33 -17.89 -2.38
N ALA A 122 -11.24 -18.87 -2.34
CA ALA A 122 -11.01 -20.16 -3.00
C ALA A 122 -10.93 -20.01 -4.53
N CYS A 123 -11.74 -19.14 -5.13
CA CYS A 123 -11.65 -18.82 -6.55
C CYS A 123 -10.29 -18.23 -6.90
N TRP A 124 -9.82 -17.25 -6.12
CA TRP A 124 -8.51 -16.64 -6.31
C TRP A 124 -7.37 -17.66 -6.20
N GLU A 125 -7.39 -18.55 -5.20
CA GLU A 125 -6.39 -19.61 -5.06
C GLU A 125 -6.32 -20.55 -6.27
N GLN A 126 -7.46 -20.84 -6.90
CA GLN A 126 -7.54 -21.71 -8.07
C GLN A 126 -7.07 -21.04 -9.36
N THR A 127 -7.28 -19.74 -9.48
CA THR A 127 -7.04 -18.98 -10.72
C THR A 127 -5.66 -18.37 -10.82
N ARG A 128 -4.85 -18.39 -9.73
CA ARG A 128 -3.48 -17.85 -9.75
C ARG A 128 -2.65 -18.49 -10.87
N HIS A 129 -2.00 -17.65 -11.65
CA HIS A 129 -1.18 -18.06 -12.77
C HIS A 129 0.25 -18.43 -12.34
N THR A 130 0.92 -19.21 -13.17
CA THR A 130 2.37 -19.35 -13.06
C THR A 130 2.99 -18.01 -13.42
N ALA A 131 3.84 -17.47 -12.54
CA ALA A 131 4.56 -16.24 -12.84
C ALA A 131 5.40 -16.43 -14.10
N VAL A 132 5.38 -15.44 -14.99
CA VAL A 132 6.16 -15.49 -16.21
C VAL A 132 7.61 -15.17 -15.90
N TRP A 133 8.42 -16.18 -15.94
CA TRP A 133 9.85 -16.09 -15.81
C TRP A 133 10.45 -16.07 -17.22
N SER A 134 10.85 -14.91 -17.71
CA SER A 134 11.64 -14.85 -18.94
C SER A 134 13.03 -15.49 -18.68
N ASP A 135 13.50 -16.21 -19.67
CA ASP A 135 14.64 -17.14 -19.79
C ASP A 135 16.03 -16.73 -19.23
N SER A 136 16.14 -16.03 -18.13
CA SER A 136 17.44 -15.76 -17.53
C SER A 136 17.70 -16.71 -16.36
N GLU A 137 18.89 -17.31 -16.31
CA GLU A 137 19.39 -18.25 -15.29
C GLU A 137 19.23 -17.80 -13.82
N SER A 138 18.89 -16.50 -13.61
CA SER A 138 18.67 -15.91 -12.29
C SER A 138 17.33 -16.30 -11.61
N HIS A 139 16.49 -17.10 -12.26
CA HIS A 139 15.13 -17.41 -11.78
C HIS A 139 14.96 -18.82 -11.23
N ALA A 140 16.03 -19.63 -11.19
CA ALA A 140 15.97 -21.05 -10.83
C ALA A 140 15.37 -21.35 -9.44
N ASN A 141 15.30 -20.36 -8.54
CA ASN A 141 14.86 -20.56 -7.16
C ASN A 141 13.49 -19.93 -6.84
N LEU A 142 12.80 -19.35 -7.81
CA LEU A 142 11.52 -18.70 -7.56
C LEU A 142 10.37 -19.71 -7.72
N PRO A 143 9.37 -19.69 -6.82
CA PRO A 143 8.24 -20.60 -6.94
C PRO A 143 7.45 -20.29 -8.23
N PRO A 144 7.04 -21.32 -8.97
CA PRO A 144 6.33 -21.12 -10.23
C PRO A 144 4.97 -20.39 -10.07
N LYS A 145 4.45 -20.36 -8.85
CA LYS A 145 3.17 -19.72 -8.52
C LYS A 145 3.32 -18.97 -7.19
N PRO A 146 3.18 -17.62 -7.18
CA PRO A 146 3.26 -16.86 -5.95
C PRO A 146 2.21 -17.29 -4.93
N ASP A 147 2.58 -17.36 -3.65
CA ASP A 147 1.63 -17.61 -2.57
C ASP A 147 0.86 -16.32 -2.19
N MET A 148 -0.15 -16.46 -1.32
CA MET A 148 -0.99 -15.34 -0.91
C MET A 148 -0.20 -14.22 -0.21
N LEU A 149 0.79 -14.58 0.62
CA LEU A 149 1.62 -13.58 1.33
C LEU A 149 2.58 -12.87 0.38
N GLN A 150 3.09 -13.57 -0.64
CA GLN A 150 3.87 -12.95 -1.70
C GLN A 150 3.04 -11.91 -2.47
N LEU A 151 1.83 -12.27 -2.91
CA LEU A 151 0.93 -11.35 -3.62
C LEU A 151 0.48 -10.19 -2.72
N ALA A 152 0.18 -10.46 -1.45
CA ALA A 152 -0.11 -9.42 -0.47
C ALA A 152 1.06 -8.44 -0.30
N SER A 153 2.29 -8.97 -0.20
CA SER A 153 3.49 -8.15 -0.07
C SER A 153 3.72 -7.28 -1.31
N VAL A 154 3.64 -7.86 -2.51
CA VAL A 154 3.74 -7.10 -3.77
C VAL A 154 2.67 -6.01 -3.85
N TYR A 155 1.45 -6.32 -3.43
CA TYR A 155 0.37 -5.33 -3.38
C TYR A 155 0.68 -4.19 -2.40
N HIS A 156 1.12 -4.48 -1.17
CA HIS A 156 1.46 -3.44 -0.19
C HIS A 156 2.72 -2.67 -0.55
N ASP A 157 3.68 -3.30 -1.25
CA ASP A 157 4.82 -2.61 -1.83
C ASP A 157 4.39 -1.54 -2.85
N SER A 158 3.25 -1.71 -3.55
CA SER A 158 2.75 -0.69 -4.48
C SER A 158 2.42 0.65 -3.79
N PHE A 159 1.99 0.61 -2.52
CA PHE A 159 1.82 1.84 -1.73
C PHE A 159 3.15 2.49 -1.42
N ALA A 160 4.11 1.72 -0.94
CA ALA A 160 5.39 2.24 -0.50
C ALA A 160 6.29 2.68 -1.68
N ARG A 161 6.21 1.97 -2.82
CA ARG A 161 7.05 2.23 -4.01
C ARG A 161 6.40 3.17 -5.04
N MET A 162 5.08 3.40 -4.96
CA MET A 162 4.37 4.26 -5.92
C MET A 162 3.51 5.32 -5.23
N VAL A 163 2.52 4.92 -4.43
CA VAL A 163 1.46 5.83 -3.96
C VAL A 163 1.97 6.85 -2.95
N PHE A 164 2.74 6.42 -1.94
CA PHE A 164 3.29 7.32 -0.94
C PHE A 164 4.31 8.31 -1.51
N PRO A 165 5.28 7.88 -2.35
CA PRO A 165 6.17 8.81 -3.04
C PRO A 165 5.42 9.81 -3.92
N LEU A 166 4.43 9.36 -4.70
CA LEU A 166 3.60 10.23 -5.52
C LEU A 166 2.91 11.31 -4.68
N CYS A 167 2.21 10.91 -3.61
CA CYS A 167 1.53 11.85 -2.72
C CYS A 167 2.52 12.77 -1.98
N SER A 168 3.74 12.30 -1.70
CA SER A 168 4.80 13.10 -1.07
C SER A 168 5.32 14.21 -1.99
N MET A 169 5.40 13.96 -3.31
CA MET A 169 5.83 14.95 -4.29
C MET A 169 4.82 16.09 -4.49
N MET A 170 3.56 15.90 -4.06
CA MET A 170 2.55 16.96 -4.17
C MET A 170 2.77 18.08 -3.17
N THR A 171 2.69 19.32 -3.65
CA THR A 171 2.92 20.55 -2.84
C THR A 171 1.63 21.22 -2.38
N ASP A 172 0.48 20.82 -2.88
CA ASP A 172 -0.87 21.35 -2.61
C ASP A 172 -1.48 20.83 -1.30
N ARG A 173 -0.67 20.49 -0.30
CA ARG A 173 -1.07 19.96 1.00
C ARG A 173 -0.49 20.77 2.15
N PRO A 174 -1.07 20.69 3.37
CA PRO A 174 -0.68 21.56 4.49
C PRO A 174 0.79 21.48 4.90
N ASN A 175 1.43 20.30 4.76
CA ASN A 175 2.82 20.07 5.16
C ASN A 175 3.64 19.41 4.03
N PRO A 176 3.98 20.12 2.95
CA PRO A 176 4.65 19.53 1.79
C PRO A 176 6.03 18.92 2.08
N SER A 177 6.73 19.43 3.10
CA SER A 177 8.05 18.94 3.51
C SER A 177 8.01 17.61 4.27
N VAL A 178 6.84 17.16 4.73
CA VAL A 178 6.68 15.89 5.46
C VAL A 178 6.28 14.79 4.48
N ALA A 179 7.03 13.71 4.41
CA ALA A 179 6.70 12.59 3.55
C ALA A 179 5.35 11.95 3.92
N ILE A 180 4.57 11.58 2.91
CA ILE A 180 3.37 10.75 3.07
C ILE A 180 3.83 9.30 3.20
N THR A 181 3.45 8.65 4.29
CA THR A 181 3.86 7.26 4.62
C THR A 181 2.71 6.38 5.06
N SER A 182 1.49 6.93 5.06
CA SER A 182 0.28 6.23 5.50
C SER A 182 -0.93 6.65 4.68
N SER A 183 -2.01 5.89 4.77
CA SER A 183 -3.29 6.13 4.10
C SER A 183 -4.46 6.11 5.06
N ILE A 184 -5.61 6.64 4.62
CA ILE A 184 -6.90 6.45 5.26
C ILE A 184 -7.70 5.39 4.51
N TYR A 185 -8.42 4.55 5.27
CA TYR A 185 -9.20 3.44 4.72
C TYR A 185 -10.69 3.66 4.95
N LEU A 186 -11.49 3.57 3.88
CA LEU A 186 -12.93 3.57 3.89
C LEU A 186 -13.40 2.14 3.65
N VAL A 187 -13.86 1.48 4.70
CA VAL A 187 -14.26 0.07 4.67
C VAL A 187 -15.78 -0.02 4.72
N ASP A 188 -16.39 -0.45 3.63
CA ASP A 188 -17.83 -0.71 3.58
C ASP A 188 -18.16 -2.00 4.33
N ALA A 189 -18.93 -1.87 5.39
CA ALA A 189 -19.39 -2.99 6.23
C ALA A 189 -20.90 -3.23 6.14
N SER A 190 -21.60 -2.58 5.19
CA SER A 190 -23.07 -2.65 5.06
C SER A 190 -23.59 -4.07 4.90
N ASP A 191 -22.89 -4.89 4.13
CA ASP A 191 -23.28 -6.28 3.80
C ASP A 191 -22.47 -7.34 4.57
N LEU A 192 -21.82 -6.97 5.68
CA LEU A 192 -21.03 -7.89 6.49
C LEU A 192 -21.90 -8.95 7.19
N GLY A 193 -21.72 -10.21 6.83
CA GLY A 193 -22.41 -11.33 7.45
C GLY A 193 -21.80 -11.79 8.78
N LEU A 194 -22.62 -12.15 9.78
CA LEU A 194 -22.16 -12.63 11.12
C LEU A 194 -21.17 -13.80 11.04
N LYS A 195 -21.37 -14.73 10.11
CA LYS A 195 -20.51 -15.93 9.95
C LYS A 195 -19.21 -15.65 9.19
N GLN A 196 -19.14 -14.54 8.48
CA GLN A 196 -18.03 -14.21 7.60
C GLN A 196 -16.73 -13.96 8.38
N GLY A 197 -16.78 -13.17 9.46
CA GLY A 197 -15.61 -12.86 10.27
C GLY A 197 -14.88 -14.10 10.77
N TRP A 198 -15.62 -15.08 11.36
CA TRP A 198 -15.01 -16.30 11.87
C TRP A 198 -14.31 -17.15 10.80
N SER A 199 -14.86 -17.17 9.61
CA SER A 199 -14.32 -17.98 8.50
C SER A 199 -13.03 -17.43 7.91
N LEU A 200 -12.71 -16.18 8.17
CA LEU A 200 -11.57 -15.44 7.59
C LEU A 200 -10.44 -15.22 8.59
N ARG A 201 -10.52 -15.81 9.78
CA ARG A 201 -9.54 -15.55 10.85
C ARG A 201 -8.09 -15.76 10.44
N TYR A 202 -7.79 -16.83 9.70
CA TYR A 202 -6.42 -17.14 9.26
C TYR A 202 -5.92 -16.11 8.26
N PHE A 203 -6.76 -15.72 7.30
CA PHE A 203 -6.45 -14.66 6.36
C PHE A 203 -6.16 -13.35 7.13
N ALA A 204 -7.06 -12.95 8.03
CA ALA A 204 -6.90 -11.73 8.82
C ALA A 204 -5.64 -11.74 9.69
N GLN A 205 -5.31 -12.87 10.33
CA GLN A 205 -4.09 -13.02 11.12
C GLN A 205 -2.82 -12.92 10.27
N SER A 206 -2.79 -13.58 9.10
CA SER A 206 -1.64 -13.55 8.19
C SER A 206 -1.39 -12.13 7.66
N ILE A 207 -2.47 -11.41 7.28
CA ILE A 207 -2.36 -10.03 6.81
C ILE A 207 -2.01 -9.07 7.95
N SER A 208 -2.57 -9.26 9.15
CA SER A 208 -2.20 -8.46 10.32
C SER A 208 -0.71 -8.62 10.66
N TRP A 209 -0.18 -9.85 10.62
CA TRP A 209 1.25 -10.10 10.79
C TRP A 209 2.08 -9.39 9.70
N LEU A 210 1.70 -9.54 8.43
CA LEU A 210 2.42 -8.90 7.31
C LEU A 210 2.46 -7.38 7.48
N LEU A 211 1.33 -6.76 7.79
CA LEU A 211 1.24 -5.31 7.96
C LEU A 211 2.02 -4.83 9.17
N SER A 212 1.84 -5.49 10.32
CA SER A 212 2.51 -5.07 11.55
C SER A 212 4.01 -5.31 11.52
N THR A 213 4.50 -6.31 10.77
CA THR A 213 5.92 -6.67 10.70
C THR A 213 6.62 -5.95 9.54
N CYS A 214 6.06 -6.03 8.32
CA CYS A 214 6.74 -5.55 7.10
C CYS A 214 6.32 -4.13 6.67
N TYR A 215 5.11 -3.70 7.03
CA TYR A 215 4.54 -2.40 6.63
C TYR A 215 4.02 -1.60 7.83
N PRO A 216 4.82 -1.43 8.91
CA PRO A 216 4.35 -0.71 10.09
C PRO A 216 4.01 0.73 9.75
N GLU A 217 3.08 1.32 10.51
CA GLU A 217 2.67 2.74 10.44
C GLU A 217 2.18 3.21 9.05
N THR A 218 1.70 2.27 8.20
CA THR A 218 1.09 2.60 6.89
C THR A 218 -0.40 2.92 6.98
N ILE A 219 -1.01 2.71 8.13
CA ILE A 219 -2.43 3.01 8.38
C ILE A 219 -2.53 4.23 9.29
N GLN A 220 -3.14 5.31 8.79
CA GLN A 220 -3.43 6.51 9.59
C GLN A 220 -4.77 6.40 10.31
N ARG A 221 -5.81 5.96 9.58
CA ARG A 221 -7.17 5.81 10.09
C ARG A 221 -7.98 4.82 9.25
N VAL A 222 -8.87 4.10 9.90
CA VAL A 222 -9.82 3.19 9.25
C VAL A 222 -11.23 3.61 9.63
N PHE A 223 -12.02 4.04 8.67
CA PHE A 223 -13.44 4.27 8.84
C PHE A 223 -14.21 3.02 8.42
N VAL A 224 -14.82 2.32 9.37
CA VAL A 224 -15.73 1.21 9.12
C VAL A 224 -17.12 1.81 8.91
N CYS A 225 -17.49 1.96 7.66
CA CYS A 225 -18.66 2.69 7.19
C CYS A 225 -19.90 1.79 7.14
N SER A 226 -21.06 2.35 7.46
CA SER A 226 -22.37 1.68 7.41
C SER A 226 -22.40 0.38 8.21
N ALA A 227 -21.68 0.35 9.34
CA ALA A 227 -21.58 -0.82 10.19
C ALA A 227 -22.98 -1.22 10.73
N PRO A 228 -23.40 -2.50 10.56
CA PRO A 228 -24.66 -2.98 11.11
C PRO A 228 -24.64 -2.96 12.65
N SER A 229 -25.80 -2.87 13.27
CA SER A 229 -25.94 -2.74 14.74
C SER A 229 -25.22 -3.85 15.53
N TYR A 230 -25.09 -5.05 14.96
CA TYR A 230 -24.37 -6.17 15.55
C TYR A 230 -22.84 -6.12 15.35
N PHE A 231 -22.32 -5.14 14.62
CA PHE A 231 -20.87 -5.02 14.35
C PHE A 231 -20.05 -4.96 15.64
N SER A 232 -20.54 -4.28 16.68
CA SER A 232 -19.88 -4.23 17.98
C SER A 232 -19.58 -5.61 18.57
N THR A 233 -20.45 -6.60 18.31
CA THR A 233 -20.25 -7.99 18.73
C THR A 233 -19.15 -8.66 17.90
N ILE A 234 -19.16 -8.47 16.58
CA ILE A 234 -18.12 -8.98 15.67
C ILE A 234 -16.78 -8.35 16.04
N TRP A 235 -16.75 -7.04 16.25
CA TRP A 235 -15.54 -6.28 16.55
C TRP A 235 -14.81 -6.78 17.82
N LYS A 236 -15.54 -7.18 18.85
CA LYS A 236 -14.93 -7.77 20.06
C LYS A 236 -14.03 -8.99 19.75
N TYR A 237 -14.40 -9.77 18.73
CA TYR A 237 -13.61 -10.93 18.29
C TYR A 237 -12.51 -10.51 17.30
N LEU A 238 -12.83 -9.67 16.32
CA LEU A 238 -11.86 -9.21 15.32
C LEU A 238 -10.71 -8.43 15.94
N LYS A 239 -10.97 -7.62 16.96
CA LYS A 239 -9.98 -6.80 17.66
C LYS A 239 -8.79 -7.62 18.20
N SER A 240 -9.01 -8.88 18.59
CA SER A 240 -7.94 -9.76 19.07
C SER A 240 -7.01 -10.28 17.94
N TRP A 241 -7.39 -10.09 16.68
CA TRP A 241 -6.61 -10.51 15.51
C TRP A 241 -5.91 -9.35 14.82
N VAL A 242 -6.20 -8.15 15.24
CA VAL A 242 -5.63 -6.91 14.69
C VAL A 242 -4.61 -6.39 15.69
N ASP A 243 -3.50 -5.88 15.20
CA ASP A 243 -2.51 -5.19 16.02
C ASP A 243 -3.14 -4.04 16.81
N THR A 244 -2.70 -3.85 18.06
CA THR A 244 -3.29 -2.89 19.00
C THR A 244 -3.25 -1.46 18.46
N ASN A 245 -2.12 -1.03 17.87
CA ASN A 245 -1.98 0.31 17.30
C ASN A 245 -2.96 0.53 16.13
N THR A 246 -3.17 -0.50 15.30
CA THR A 246 -4.16 -0.46 14.22
C THR A 246 -5.59 -0.44 14.78
N ALA A 247 -5.87 -1.21 15.82
CA ALA A 247 -7.20 -1.25 16.43
C ALA A 247 -7.64 0.09 17.03
N GLU A 248 -6.71 0.91 17.52
CA GLU A 248 -6.96 2.25 18.03
C GLU A 248 -7.26 3.29 16.94
N LYS A 249 -6.85 3.01 15.70
CA LYS A 249 -7.09 3.87 14.53
C LYS A 249 -8.44 3.62 13.87
N ILE A 250 -9.24 2.68 14.37
CA ILE A 250 -10.53 2.28 13.78
C ILE A 250 -11.68 3.09 14.35
N VAL A 251 -12.42 3.75 13.46
CA VAL A 251 -13.65 4.49 13.75
C VAL A 251 -14.83 3.76 13.11
N VAL A 252 -15.78 3.34 13.93
CA VAL A 252 -16.99 2.62 13.48
C VAL A 252 -18.14 3.60 13.35
N LEU A 253 -18.76 3.65 12.17
CA LEU A 253 -19.79 4.60 11.81
C LEU A 253 -21.08 3.88 11.37
N SER A 254 -22.22 4.28 11.91
CA SER A 254 -23.53 3.91 11.37
C SER A 254 -23.78 4.63 10.04
N SER A 255 -24.74 4.16 9.24
CA SER A 255 -25.02 4.73 7.92
C SER A 255 -25.32 6.23 7.93
N THR A 256 -25.90 6.76 8.99
CA THR A 256 -26.22 8.20 9.13
C THR A 256 -25.02 9.05 9.55
N GLU A 257 -23.98 8.45 10.12
CA GLU A 257 -22.79 9.15 10.59
C GLU A 257 -21.69 9.19 9.52
N VAL A 258 -21.76 8.35 8.48
CA VAL A 258 -20.66 8.17 7.52
C VAL A 258 -20.30 9.48 6.84
N LEU A 259 -21.24 10.10 6.11
CA LEU A 259 -20.92 11.29 5.33
C LEU A 259 -20.44 12.47 6.19
N PRO A 260 -21.14 12.86 7.29
CA PRO A 260 -20.65 13.93 8.16
C PRO A 260 -19.24 13.68 8.71
N ALA A 261 -18.94 12.45 9.15
CA ALA A 261 -17.62 12.11 9.68
C ALA A 261 -16.52 12.13 8.59
N LEU A 262 -16.82 11.67 7.39
CA LEU A 262 -15.85 11.70 6.30
C LEU A 262 -15.59 13.12 5.79
N GLU A 263 -16.58 14.00 5.75
CA GLU A 263 -16.42 15.39 5.31
C GLU A 263 -15.50 16.22 6.21
N GLU A 264 -15.28 15.81 7.46
CA GLU A 264 -14.25 16.43 8.31
C GLU A 264 -12.84 16.28 7.71
N TYR A 265 -12.56 15.16 7.06
CA TYR A 265 -11.22 14.77 6.57
C TYR A 265 -11.08 14.84 5.04
N ILE A 266 -12.17 14.65 4.31
CA ILE A 266 -12.17 14.45 2.86
C ILE A 266 -13.12 15.45 2.22
N ASP A 267 -12.72 16.05 1.11
CA ASP A 267 -13.61 16.85 0.29
C ASP A 267 -14.69 15.96 -0.34
N ASN A 268 -15.94 16.42 -0.32
CA ASN A 268 -17.09 15.65 -0.80
C ASN A 268 -16.91 15.12 -2.24
N ALA A 269 -16.17 15.87 -3.08
CA ALA A 269 -15.82 15.44 -4.45
C ALA A 269 -14.88 14.21 -4.50
N ASN A 270 -14.19 13.87 -3.40
CA ASN A 270 -13.29 12.74 -3.27
C ASN A 270 -13.87 11.58 -2.44
N ILE A 271 -15.05 11.78 -1.83
CA ILE A 271 -15.76 10.71 -1.11
C ILE A 271 -16.54 9.86 -2.13
N PRO A 272 -16.36 8.52 -2.12
CA PRO A 272 -17.15 7.62 -2.97
C PRO A 272 -18.65 7.76 -2.79
N THR A 273 -19.41 7.62 -3.89
CA THR A 273 -20.89 7.71 -3.87
C THR A 273 -21.54 6.68 -2.95
N THR A 274 -20.91 5.54 -2.74
CA THR A 274 -21.33 4.51 -1.76
C THR A 274 -21.45 5.09 -0.34
N PHE A 275 -20.65 6.09 -0.02
CA PHE A 275 -20.61 6.76 1.30
C PHE A 275 -21.29 8.14 1.30
N GLY A 276 -22.08 8.44 0.26
CA GLY A 276 -22.85 9.68 0.16
C GLY A 276 -22.09 10.85 -0.49
N GLY A 277 -20.87 10.69 -0.93
CA GLY A 277 -20.08 11.69 -1.63
C GLY A 277 -20.43 11.79 -3.13
N ARG A 278 -19.57 12.48 -3.89
CA ARG A 278 -19.77 12.72 -5.33
C ARG A 278 -18.82 11.95 -6.24
N PHE A 279 -17.87 11.19 -5.70
CA PHE A 279 -16.92 10.44 -6.49
C PHE A 279 -17.53 9.08 -6.92
N PRO A 280 -17.73 8.81 -8.22
CA PRO A 280 -18.37 7.57 -8.69
C PRO A 280 -17.41 6.38 -8.66
N PHE A 281 -16.73 6.15 -7.54
CA PHE A 281 -15.79 5.07 -7.35
C PHE A 281 -16.46 3.89 -6.64
N LYS A 282 -16.14 2.67 -7.11
CA LYS A 282 -16.62 1.41 -6.53
C LYS A 282 -15.44 0.49 -6.28
N HIS A 283 -15.64 -0.46 -5.36
CA HIS A 283 -14.69 -1.55 -5.10
C HIS A 283 -14.26 -2.24 -6.41
N GLY A 284 -12.96 -2.50 -6.55
CA GLY A 284 -12.37 -3.13 -7.73
C GLY A 284 -12.00 -2.18 -8.88
N MET A 285 -12.49 -0.95 -8.91
CA MET A 285 -12.09 0.02 -9.92
C MET A 285 -10.60 0.37 -9.82
N LEU A 286 -9.98 0.67 -10.95
CA LEU A 286 -8.62 1.21 -11.00
C LEU A 286 -8.57 2.63 -10.43
N PRO A 287 -7.44 3.06 -9.85
CA PRO A 287 -7.30 4.42 -9.30
C PRO A 287 -7.54 5.48 -10.37
N GLU A 288 -8.39 6.46 -10.06
CA GLU A 288 -8.65 7.62 -10.91
C GLU A 288 -8.06 8.87 -10.25
N LEU A 289 -6.97 9.39 -10.82
CA LEU A 289 -6.18 10.48 -10.26
C LEU A 289 -6.97 11.77 -10.08
N ASP A 290 -6.74 12.48 -8.96
CA ASP A 290 -7.29 13.82 -8.77
C ASP A 290 -6.69 14.85 -9.74
N ASP A 291 -7.34 16.01 -9.86
CA ASP A 291 -6.94 17.06 -10.80
C ASP A 291 -5.52 17.55 -10.55
N SER A 292 -5.15 17.72 -9.29
CA SER A 292 -3.83 18.23 -8.92
C SER A 292 -2.73 17.23 -9.27
N ILE A 293 -2.92 15.95 -8.95
CA ILE A 293 -1.97 14.89 -9.35
C ILE A 293 -1.87 14.84 -10.87
N TRP A 294 -3.00 14.89 -11.58
CA TRP A 294 -3.00 14.83 -13.04
C TRP A 294 -2.23 16.00 -13.67
N GLN A 295 -2.32 17.19 -13.10
CA GLN A 295 -1.65 18.39 -13.61
C GLN A 295 -0.17 18.48 -13.21
N HIS A 296 0.23 17.81 -12.13
CA HIS A 296 1.59 17.91 -11.57
C HIS A 296 2.62 17.10 -12.35
N PHE A 297 2.21 16.01 -12.96
CA PHE A 297 3.07 15.10 -13.72
C PHE A 297 2.73 15.13 -15.22
N SER A 298 3.72 14.86 -16.07
CA SER A 298 3.49 14.61 -17.50
C SER A 298 3.14 13.15 -17.71
N TRP A 299 1.85 12.87 -17.96
CA TRP A 299 1.32 11.52 -18.14
C TRP A 299 1.35 11.09 -19.63
N SER A 300 1.71 9.83 -19.87
CA SER A 300 1.54 9.16 -21.18
C SER A 300 0.25 8.35 -21.24
N LEU A 301 -0.67 8.55 -20.29
CA LEU A 301 -1.93 7.82 -20.18
C LEU A 301 -3.04 8.49 -21.00
N PRO A 302 -3.99 7.71 -21.57
CA PRO A 302 -5.12 8.26 -22.35
C PRO A 302 -6.18 8.92 -21.45
N SER A 303 -6.19 8.63 -20.16
CA SER A 303 -7.14 9.14 -19.15
C SER A 303 -6.49 9.20 -17.78
N ARG A 304 -7.23 9.73 -16.80
CA ARG A 304 -6.78 9.82 -15.40
C ARG A 304 -6.73 8.48 -14.65
N SER A 305 -7.22 7.41 -15.27
CA SER A 305 -7.17 6.07 -14.69
C SER A 305 -5.76 5.49 -14.84
N LEU A 306 -5.17 5.03 -13.74
CA LEU A 306 -3.91 4.30 -13.80
C LEU A 306 -4.10 2.96 -14.49
N PRO A 307 -3.06 2.45 -15.19
CA PRO A 307 -3.12 1.12 -15.78
C PRO A 307 -3.15 0.03 -14.70
N PRO A 308 -3.66 -1.18 -15.01
CA PRO A 308 -3.61 -2.32 -14.10
C PRO A 308 -2.17 -2.76 -13.83
N GLY A 309 -1.98 -3.46 -12.70
CA GLY A 309 -0.69 -4.03 -12.30
C GLY A 309 0.19 -3.09 -11.46
N PRO A 310 1.37 -3.57 -11.04
CA PRO A 310 2.30 -2.78 -10.23
C PRO A 310 2.87 -1.59 -10.98
N ILE A 311 3.12 -0.50 -10.25
CA ILE A 311 3.76 0.71 -10.75
C ILE A 311 4.84 1.11 -9.75
N LYS A 312 6.01 1.51 -10.23
CA LYS A 312 7.13 1.97 -9.39
C LYS A 312 7.76 3.25 -9.93
N TRP A 313 8.43 3.99 -9.05
CA TRP A 313 9.29 5.10 -9.44
C TRP A 313 10.71 4.60 -9.72
N THR A 314 11.31 5.14 -10.78
CA THR A 314 12.70 4.90 -11.16
C THR A 314 13.36 6.23 -11.51
N GLU A 315 14.68 6.24 -11.61
CA GLU A 315 15.43 7.37 -12.18
C GLU A 315 16.00 7.00 -13.55
N ASP A 316 15.88 7.93 -14.49
CA ASP A 316 16.54 7.78 -15.77
C ASP A 316 18.03 8.20 -15.69
N VAL A 317 18.71 8.09 -16.82
CA VAL A 317 20.15 8.44 -16.92
C VAL A 317 20.45 9.93 -16.67
N TYR A 318 19.43 10.78 -16.62
CA TYR A 318 19.52 12.21 -16.32
C TYR A 318 19.06 12.55 -14.90
N GLY A 319 18.74 11.54 -14.06
CA GLY A 319 18.24 11.73 -12.71
C GLY A 319 16.76 12.17 -12.62
N ARG A 320 16.00 12.03 -13.72
CA ARG A 320 14.57 12.38 -13.72
C ARG A 320 13.76 11.21 -13.17
N LYS A 321 12.80 11.51 -12.29
CA LYS A 321 11.87 10.49 -11.76
C LYS A 321 10.85 10.11 -12.82
N ILE A 322 10.74 8.82 -13.06
CA ILE A 322 9.83 8.21 -14.03
C ILE A 322 8.96 7.17 -13.33
N ALA A 323 7.66 7.19 -13.59
CA ALA A 323 6.76 6.12 -13.19
C ALA A 323 6.73 5.03 -14.27
N LEU A 324 7.06 3.80 -13.89
CA LEU A 324 7.00 2.61 -14.75
C LEU A 324 5.86 1.70 -14.33
N ALA A 325 5.00 1.34 -15.25
CA ALA A 325 4.08 0.22 -15.10
C ALA A 325 4.83 -1.08 -15.44
N VAL A 326 4.85 -2.03 -14.51
CA VAL A 326 5.61 -3.28 -14.59
C VAL A 326 4.70 -4.50 -14.42
N GLY A 327 5.26 -5.69 -14.47
CA GLY A 327 4.55 -6.96 -14.30
C GLY A 327 4.65 -7.88 -15.52
N GLY A 328 4.05 -9.08 -15.40
CA GLY A 328 3.95 -10.06 -16.49
C GLY A 328 2.64 -9.89 -17.25
N GLU A 329 2.69 -9.98 -18.56
CA GLU A 329 1.52 -9.97 -19.44
C GLU A 329 1.76 -10.91 -20.63
N ALA A 330 0.87 -11.90 -20.80
CA ALA A 330 0.92 -12.86 -21.91
C ALA A 330 2.30 -13.50 -22.14
N GLY A 331 3.01 -13.85 -21.08
CA GLY A 331 4.31 -14.50 -21.17
C GLY A 331 5.50 -13.54 -21.37
N SER A 332 5.28 -12.24 -21.29
CA SER A 332 6.31 -11.22 -21.45
C SER A 332 6.34 -10.26 -20.26
N LYS A 333 7.52 -9.74 -19.95
CA LYS A 333 7.67 -8.68 -18.96
C LYS A 333 7.22 -7.35 -19.56
N ARG A 334 6.27 -6.67 -18.89
CA ARG A 334 5.90 -5.29 -19.19
C ARG A 334 6.87 -4.33 -18.50
N THR A 335 7.31 -3.31 -19.22
CA THR A 335 8.02 -2.15 -18.68
C THR A 335 7.59 -0.94 -19.49
N GLU A 336 6.58 -0.20 -19.03
CA GLU A 336 5.96 0.90 -19.74
C GLU A 336 6.10 2.19 -18.94
N LYS A 337 6.63 3.24 -19.58
CA LYS A 337 6.69 4.58 -18.99
C LYS A 337 5.30 5.20 -19.02
N ILE A 338 4.76 5.56 -17.88
CA ILE A 338 3.40 6.13 -17.77
C ILE A 338 3.40 7.59 -17.32
N ALA A 339 4.45 8.02 -16.61
CA ALA A 339 4.60 9.43 -16.22
C ALA A 339 6.07 9.78 -16.00
N PHE A 340 6.34 11.07 -16.02
CA PHE A 340 7.58 11.64 -15.51
C PHE A 340 7.29 12.94 -14.76
N LEU A 341 8.13 13.22 -13.77
CA LEU A 341 8.13 14.49 -13.08
C LEU A 341 9.01 15.45 -13.91
N ASP A 342 8.40 16.48 -14.47
CA ASP A 342 9.17 17.55 -15.09
C ASP A 342 10.00 18.21 -13.98
N THR A 343 11.32 18.17 -14.13
CA THR A 343 12.22 18.95 -13.28
C THR A 343 11.85 20.42 -13.46
N ILE A 344 11.10 20.92 -12.47
CA ILE A 344 10.76 22.31 -12.17
C ILE A 344 10.82 23.25 -13.38
N LYS A 345 9.64 23.64 -13.85
CA LYS A 345 9.50 25.02 -14.33
C LYS A 345 9.63 25.91 -13.08
N GLU A 346 10.85 26.39 -12.81
CA GLU A 346 11.09 27.52 -11.91
C GLU A 346 10.27 28.74 -12.33
#